data_b86c7b27ac15c719192423d3592a6347
#
_entry.id   b86c7b27ac15c719192423d3592a6347
#
_cell.length_a   1.000
_cell.length_b   1.000
_cell.length_c   1.000
_cell.angle_alpha   90.00
_cell.angle_beta   90.00
_cell.angle_gamma   90.00
#
_symmetry.space_group_name_H-M   'P 1'
#
loop_
_entity.id
_entity.type
_entity.pdbx_description
1 polymer ?
#
loop_
_entity_poly.entity_id
_entity_poly.type
_entity_poly.pdbx_seq_one_letter_code
_entity_poly.pdbx_strand_id
1 'polypeptide(L)'
;MEQAMLNLTFRPLSSETWPDFEALFEKHRGVQGGCWCVYYLCKSTEFNRLGPEGRHGFHKELALEGRASGMIAYEGETPVGWCQFGTPEVLCQYSRGRAYSKLDIPPEDKPSWRISCLFTDKHRRSRGIAIFTLHAALEEIARRGGGVVEAFPLDAPNV
;
A
#
# COMPACT_ATOMS: atom_id res chain seq x y z
N MET A 1 12.71 -16.24 -16.23
CA MET A 1 13.99 -15.82 -16.84
C MET A 1 14.24 -14.34 -16.71
N GLU A 2 13.26 -13.51 -17.07
CA GLU A 2 13.40 -12.06 -16.89
C GLU A 2 13.52 -11.65 -15.43
N GLN A 3 12.95 -12.42 -14.51
CA GLN A 3 13.04 -12.19 -13.07
C GLN A 3 14.49 -12.14 -12.57
N ALA A 4 15.36 -12.98 -13.14
CA ALA A 4 16.76 -13.00 -12.76
C ALA A 4 17.52 -11.75 -13.23
N MET A 5 16.93 -10.99 -14.15
CA MET A 5 17.52 -9.76 -14.66
C MET A 5 17.09 -8.50 -13.88
N LEU A 6 16.06 -8.63 -13.07
CA LEU A 6 15.61 -7.54 -12.20
C LEU A 6 16.34 -7.65 -10.87
N ASN A 7 17.24 -6.74 -10.61
CA ASN A 7 17.90 -6.64 -9.30
C ASN A 7 16.96 -5.94 -8.31
N LEU A 8 15.90 -6.64 -7.91
CA LEU A 8 14.91 -6.09 -6.98
C LEU A 8 15.25 -6.46 -5.55
N THR A 9 15.20 -5.46 -4.69
CA THR A 9 15.23 -5.63 -3.25
C THR A 9 14.00 -4.98 -2.64
N PHE A 10 13.69 -5.31 -1.39
CA PHE A 10 12.48 -4.87 -0.74
C PHE A 10 12.77 -4.44 0.69
N ARG A 11 12.19 -3.31 1.10
CA ARG A 11 12.30 -2.83 2.47
C ARG A 11 10.93 -2.36 2.95
N PRO A 12 10.52 -2.68 4.19
CA PRO A 12 9.27 -2.18 4.73
C PRO A 12 9.32 -0.68 4.97
N LEU A 13 8.15 -0.03 4.90
CA LEU A 13 8.01 1.37 5.25
C LEU A 13 8.38 1.57 6.72
N SER A 14 9.20 2.58 6.97
CA SER A 14 9.64 2.99 8.30
C SER A 14 10.06 4.45 8.26
N SER A 15 10.47 5.00 9.40
CA SER A 15 11.05 6.34 9.43
C SER A 15 12.31 6.44 8.56
N GLU A 16 13.06 5.34 8.43
CA GLU A 16 14.28 5.32 7.62
C GLU A 16 13.99 5.26 6.11
N THR A 17 12.92 4.57 5.72
CA THR A 17 12.59 4.38 4.30
C THR A 17 11.53 5.35 3.79
N TRP A 18 10.94 6.16 4.66
CA TRP A 18 9.98 7.17 4.23
C TRP A 18 10.51 8.05 3.08
N PRO A 19 11.77 8.52 3.10
CA PRO A 19 12.28 9.34 1.98
C PRO A 19 12.20 8.62 0.64
N ASP A 20 12.33 7.30 0.62
CA ASP A 20 12.26 6.51 -0.62
C ASP A 20 10.82 6.42 -1.14
N PHE A 21 9.86 6.20 -0.24
CA PHE A 21 8.44 6.26 -0.58
C PHE A 21 8.09 7.65 -1.11
N GLU A 22 8.52 8.69 -0.41
CA GLU A 22 8.28 10.07 -0.78
C GLU A 22 8.81 10.38 -2.18
N ALA A 23 10.04 9.96 -2.48
CA ALA A 23 10.64 10.17 -3.79
C ALA A 23 9.86 9.48 -4.90
N LEU A 24 9.43 8.23 -4.67
CA LEU A 24 8.62 7.49 -5.65
C LEU A 24 7.29 8.20 -5.92
N PHE A 25 6.62 8.65 -4.87
CA PHE A 25 5.31 9.29 -5.01
C PHE A 25 5.40 10.72 -5.56
N GLU A 26 6.40 11.49 -5.16
CA GLU A 26 6.61 12.84 -5.72
C GLU A 26 6.86 12.80 -7.22
N LYS A 27 7.60 11.83 -7.69
CA LYS A 27 7.86 11.62 -9.12
C LYS A 27 6.55 11.48 -9.91
N HIS A 28 5.47 11.01 -9.27
CA HIS A 28 4.16 10.78 -9.86
C HIS A 28 3.11 11.73 -9.27
N ARG A 29 3.51 12.88 -8.76
CA ARG A 29 2.64 13.94 -8.20
C ARG A 29 1.72 13.43 -7.08
N GLY A 30 2.23 12.54 -6.23
CA GLY A 30 1.47 11.93 -5.14
C GLY A 30 0.51 10.85 -5.59
N VAL A 31 0.51 10.51 -6.88
CA VAL A 31 -0.33 9.46 -7.49
C VAL A 31 -1.83 9.78 -7.39
N GLN A 32 -2.58 9.53 -8.43
CA GLN A 32 -4.05 9.68 -8.48
C GLN A 32 -4.56 10.98 -7.84
N GLY A 33 -4.10 12.12 -8.35
CA GLY A 33 -4.58 13.42 -7.87
C GLY A 33 -4.05 13.80 -6.49
N GLY A 34 -2.92 13.24 -6.09
CA GLY A 34 -2.31 13.53 -4.79
C GLY A 34 -2.91 12.71 -3.68
N CYS A 35 -3.20 11.44 -3.93
CA CYS A 35 -3.72 10.51 -2.94
C CYS A 35 -2.71 10.22 -1.82
N TRP A 36 -1.41 10.13 -2.16
CA TRP A 36 -0.36 9.75 -1.23
C TRP A 36 -0.65 8.46 -0.46
N CYS A 37 -1.44 7.61 -1.05
CA CYS A 37 -1.92 6.35 -0.49
C CYS A 37 -2.68 6.50 0.84
N VAL A 38 -3.40 7.63 1.00
CA VAL A 38 -4.12 7.96 2.24
C VAL A 38 -5.57 7.51 2.20
N TYR A 39 -6.14 7.23 1.02
CA TYR A 39 -7.57 6.99 0.87
C TYR A 39 -8.13 5.98 1.88
N TYR A 40 -7.40 4.90 2.17
CA TYR A 40 -7.86 3.86 3.07
C TYR A 40 -7.44 4.06 4.52
N LEU A 41 -6.60 5.08 4.79
CA LEU A 41 -6.08 5.36 6.13
C LEU A 41 -7.00 6.22 6.98
N CYS A 42 -8.04 6.83 6.39
CA CYS A 42 -8.93 7.72 7.10
C CYS A 42 -10.31 7.76 6.45
N LYS A 43 -11.24 8.49 7.08
CA LYS A 43 -12.58 8.69 6.52
C LYS A 43 -12.53 9.53 5.24
N SER A 44 -13.50 9.32 4.35
CA SER A 44 -13.62 10.09 3.11
C SER A 44 -13.67 11.59 3.34
N THR A 45 -14.38 12.04 4.37
CA THR A 45 -14.48 13.45 4.72
C THR A 45 -13.13 14.03 5.12
N GLU A 46 -12.34 13.28 5.88
CA GLU A 46 -10.99 13.67 6.28
C GLU A 46 -10.07 13.69 5.08
N PHE A 47 -10.14 12.67 4.24
CA PHE A 47 -9.36 12.60 3.01
C PHE A 47 -9.58 13.84 2.13
N ASN A 48 -10.85 14.22 1.95
CA ASN A 48 -11.20 15.38 1.12
C ASN A 48 -10.73 16.69 1.77
N ARG A 49 -10.86 16.80 3.09
CA ARG A 49 -10.43 17.98 3.83
C ARG A 49 -8.93 18.23 3.73
N LEU A 50 -8.15 17.16 3.76
CA LEU A 50 -6.68 17.25 3.78
C LEU A 50 -6.09 17.87 2.52
N GLY A 51 -6.66 17.54 1.34
CA GLY A 51 -6.04 17.89 0.08
C GLY A 51 -4.70 17.19 -0.13
N PRO A 52 -4.05 17.39 -1.31
CA PRO A 52 -2.81 16.68 -1.63
C PRO A 52 -1.68 16.91 -0.62
N GLU A 53 -1.46 18.16 -0.22
CA GLU A 53 -0.38 18.48 0.74
C GLU A 53 -0.67 17.93 2.12
N GLY A 54 -1.93 18.03 2.56
CA GLY A 54 -2.34 17.47 3.84
C GLY A 54 -2.23 15.96 3.89
N ARG A 55 -2.55 15.30 2.78
CA ARG A 55 -2.42 13.83 2.67
C ARG A 55 -0.96 13.40 2.73
N HIS A 56 -0.08 14.14 2.06
CA HIS A 56 1.36 13.89 2.12
C HIS A 56 1.84 13.93 3.57
N GLY A 57 1.52 14.99 4.30
CA GLY A 57 1.90 15.15 5.70
C GLY A 57 1.26 14.12 6.62
N PHE A 58 -0.02 13.78 6.37
CA PHE A 58 -0.76 12.80 7.16
C PHE A 58 -0.08 11.41 7.10
N HIS A 59 0.24 10.94 5.89
CA HIS A 59 0.90 9.65 5.73
C HIS A 59 2.30 9.66 6.33
N LYS A 60 3.05 10.77 6.12
CA LYS A 60 4.39 10.91 6.68
C LYS A 60 4.38 10.78 8.20
N GLU A 61 3.47 11.47 8.87
CA GLU A 61 3.36 11.41 10.31
C GLU A 61 3.12 9.98 10.81
N LEU A 62 2.18 9.27 10.18
CA LEU A 62 1.90 7.88 10.53
C LEU A 62 3.12 6.98 10.28
N ALA A 63 3.84 7.19 9.18
CA ALA A 63 5.02 6.40 8.88
C ALA A 63 6.15 6.63 9.89
N LEU A 64 6.39 7.88 10.26
CA LEU A 64 7.42 8.22 11.24
C LEU A 64 7.09 7.69 12.63
N GLU A 65 5.81 7.55 12.95
CA GLU A 65 5.35 6.98 14.22
C GLU A 65 5.27 5.44 14.19
N GLY A 66 5.57 4.82 13.05
CA GLY A 66 5.46 3.35 12.91
C GLY A 66 4.03 2.84 12.82
N ARG A 67 3.06 3.70 12.51
CA ARG A 67 1.64 3.36 12.45
C ARG A 67 1.14 3.06 11.04
N ALA A 68 1.87 3.45 10.02
CA ALA A 68 1.58 3.11 8.63
C ALA A 68 2.53 2.03 8.17
N SER A 69 2.04 1.11 7.32
CA SER A 69 2.81 -0.02 6.84
C SER A 69 2.76 -0.13 5.32
N GLY A 70 3.77 -0.75 4.77
CA GLY A 70 3.84 -1.04 3.36
C GLY A 70 5.20 -1.60 3.01
N MET A 71 5.33 -2.03 1.76
CA MET A 71 6.57 -2.57 1.22
C MET A 71 7.02 -1.73 0.04
N ILE A 72 8.28 -1.34 0.04
CA ILE A 72 8.90 -0.59 -1.05
C ILE A 72 9.81 -1.53 -1.83
N ALA A 73 9.65 -1.55 -3.15
CA ALA A 73 10.54 -2.28 -4.04
C ALA A 73 11.58 -1.34 -4.63
N TYR A 74 12.81 -1.83 -4.72
CA TYR A 74 13.94 -1.09 -5.24
C TYR A 74 14.58 -1.85 -6.40
N GLU A 75 14.97 -1.11 -7.42
CA GLU A 75 15.89 -1.59 -8.44
C GLU A 75 17.23 -0.88 -8.20
N GLY A 76 18.20 -1.63 -7.69
CA GLY A 76 19.39 -1.00 -7.11
C GLY A 76 18.99 -0.15 -5.91
N GLU A 77 19.28 1.13 -5.95
CA GLU A 77 18.91 2.07 -4.88
C GLU A 77 17.66 2.90 -5.21
N THR A 78 17.07 2.67 -6.39
CA THR A 78 15.94 3.46 -6.86
C THR A 78 14.63 2.81 -6.45
N PRO A 79 13.75 3.50 -5.71
CA PRO A 79 12.43 2.97 -5.39
C PRO A 79 11.57 2.92 -6.65
N VAL A 80 10.96 1.76 -6.91
CA VAL A 80 10.23 1.51 -8.15
C VAL A 80 8.84 0.92 -7.94
N GLY A 81 8.52 0.48 -6.73
CA GLY A 81 7.24 -0.14 -6.45
C GLY A 81 6.82 0.02 -5.00
N TRP A 82 5.52 -0.12 -4.77
CA TRP A 82 4.91 0.07 -3.47
C TRP A 82 3.71 -0.86 -3.30
N CYS A 83 3.59 -1.44 -2.12
CA CYS A 83 2.40 -2.19 -1.72
C CYS A 83 2.01 -1.77 -0.31
N GLN A 84 0.84 -1.13 -0.17
CA GLN A 84 0.34 -0.74 1.14
C GLN A 84 -0.36 -1.93 1.79
N PHE A 85 -0.03 -2.18 3.05
CA PHE A 85 -0.74 -3.13 3.88
C PHE A 85 -0.93 -2.56 5.28
N GLY A 86 -1.79 -3.17 6.04
CA GLY A 86 -2.04 -2.77 7.42
C GLY A 86 -3.12 -3.61 8.05
N THR A 87 -3.35 -3.39 9.33
CA THR A 87 -4.46 -4.02 10.04
C THR A 87 -5.77 -3.34 9.65
N PRO A 88 -6.94 -3.99 9.87
CA PRO A 88 -8.23 -3.36 9.61
C PRO A 88 -8.44 -2.05 10.38
N GLU A 89 -7.84 -1.91 11.55
CA GLU A 89 -7.92 -0.70 12.35
C GLU A 89 -7.20 0.47 11.70
N VAL A 90 -6.06 0.21 11.07
CA VAL A 90 -5.28 1.23 10.37
C VAL A 90 -5.88 1.55 9.00
N LEU A 91 -6.19 0.52 8.22
CA LEU A 91 -6.84 0.66 6.92
C LEU A 91 -8.36 0.61 7.08
N CYS A 92 -8.89 1.58 7.79
CA CYS A 92 -10.26 1.54 8.32
C CYS A 92 -11.36 1.88 7.31
N GLN A 93 -11.02 2.47 6.16
CA GLN A 93 -12.03 2.95 5.22
C GLN A 93 -12.91 1.84 4.65
N TYR A 94 -12.36 0.68 4.38
CA TYR A 94 -13.15 -0.46 3.86
C TYR A 94 -14.30 -0.83 4.81
N SER A 95 -14.03 -0.84 6.11
CA SER A 95 -15.03 -1.24 7.11
C SER A 95 -16.21 -0.28 7.20
N ARG A 96 -16.04 0.94 6.67
CA ARG A 96 -17.08 1.98 6.67
C ARG A 96 -18.03 1.88 5.49
N GLY A 97 -17.69 1.08 4.48
CA GLY A 97 -18.52 0.91 3.31
C GLY A 97 -19.77 0.10 3.62
N ARG A 98 -20.90 0.50 3.02
CA ARG A 98 -22.18 -0.22 3.21
C ARG A 98 -22.10 -1.67 2.73
N ALA A 99 -21.40 -1.88 1.61
CA ALA A 99 -21.26 -3.22 1.07
C ALA A 99 -20.48 -4.12 2.03
N TYR A 100 -19.39 -3.62 2.58
CA TYR A 100 -18.56 -4.38 3.52
C TYR A 100 -19.33 -4.70 4.80
N SER A 101 -20.06 -3.72 5.35
CA SER A 101 -20.77 -3.90 6.61
C SER A 101 -21.93 -4.94 6.53
N LYS A 102 -22.36 -5.25 5.31
CA LYS A 102 -23.40 -6.28 5.07
C LYS A 102 -22.83 -7.69 4.93
N LEU A 103 -21.51 -7.82 4.84
CA LEU A 103 -20.87 -9.12 4.76
C LEU A 103 -20.97 -9.84 6.10
N ASP A 104 -21.48 -11.07 6.07
CA ASP A 104 -21.50 -11.94 7.23
C ASP A 104 -20.25 -12.80 7.23
N ILE A 105 -19.15 -12.23 7.70
CA ILE A 105 -17.85 -12.89 7.70
C ILE A 105 -17.74 -13.76 8.95
N PRO A 106 -17.55 -15.08 8.82
CA PRO A 106 -17.34 -15.94 9.98
C PRO A 106 -16.11 -15.47 10.78
N PRO A 107 -16.11 -15.67 12.11
CA PRO A 107 -14.96 -15.25 12.94
C PRO A 107 -13.60 -15.78 12.47
N GLU A 108 -13.57 -17.02 11.95
CA GLU A 108 -12.34 -17.64 11.45
C GLU A 108 -11.82 -16.99 10.16
N ASP A 109 -12.68 -16.29 9.41
CA ASP A 109 -12.34 -15.64 8.16
C ASP A 109 -12.13 -14.14 8.31
N LYS A 110 -12.28 -13.58 9.51
CA LYS A 110 -12.05 -12.17 9.74
C LYS A 110 -10.60 -11.80 9.45
N PRO A 111 -10.37 -10.71 8.70
CA PRO A 111 -9.01 -10.36 8.32
C PRO A 111 -8.19 -9.87 9.51
N SER A 112 -6.95 -10.34 9.56
CA SER A 112 -5.92 -9.79 10.43
C SER A 112 -5.18 -8.65 9.73
N TRP A 113 -5.15 -8.69 8.40
CA TRP A 113 -4.41 -7.74 7.56
C TRP A 113 -5.19 -7.41 6.29
N ARG A 114 -4.94 -6.22 5.76
CA ARG A 114 -5.49 -5.76 4.49
C ARG A 114 -4.37 -5.31 3.57
N ILE A 115 -4.54 -5.56 2.27
CA ILE A 115 -3.73 -4.97 1.22
C ILE A 115 -4.62 -4.01 0.47
N SER A 116 -4.21 -2.75 0.39
CA SER A 116 -5.07 -1.68 -0.10
C SER A 116 -4.58 -1.00 -1.37
N CYS A 117 -3.29 -1.07 -1.67
CA CYS A 117 -2.73 -0.35 -2.80
C CYS A 117 -1.50 -1.05 -3.34
N LEU A 118 -1.42 -1.14 -4.66
CA LEU A 118 -0.22 -1.55 -5.40
C LEU A 118 0.11 -0.46 -6.40
N PHE A 119 1.33 0.02 -6.38
CA PHE A 119 1.79 1.04 -7.32
C PHE A 119 3.17 0.67 -7.86
N THR A 120 3.34 0.80 -9.17
CA THR A 120 4.62 0.63 -9.82
C THR A 120 4.95 1.90 -10.60
N ASP A 121 6.21 2.33 -10.55
CA ASP A 121 6.70 3.43 -11.36
C ASP A 121 6.22 3.22 -12.81
N LYS A 122 5.53 4.22 -13.35
CA LYS A 122 4.89 4.11 -14.67
C LYS A 122 5.89 3.80 -15.80
N HIS A 123 7.15 4.14 -15.61
CA HIS A 123 8.21 3.89 -16.59
C HIS A 123 8.79 2.48 -16.49
N ARG A 124 8.34 1.69 -15.51
CA ARG A 124 8.88 0.35 -15.23
C ARG A 124 7.81 -0.73 -15.15
N ARG A 125 6.62 -0.44 -15.70
CA ARG A 125 5.50 -1.39 -15.73
C ARG A 125 5.79 -2.56 -16.66
N SER A 126 5.01 -3.63 -16.50
CA SER A 126 5.09 -4.87 -17.30
C SER A 126 6.39 -5.65 -17.12
N ARG A 127 7.04 -5.49 -15.97
CA ARG A 127 8.25 -6.24 -15.59
C ARG A 127 8.02 -7.17 -14.38
N GLY A 128 6.78 -7.28 -13.90
CA GLY A 128 6.45 -8.11 -12.75
C GLY A 128 6.73 -7.46 -11.40
N ILE A 129 7.09 -6.18 -11.34
CA ILE A 129 7.43 -5.50 -10.09
C ILE A 129 6.27 -5.56 -9.09
N ALA A 130 5.03 -5.35 -9.55
CA ALA A 130 3.86 -5.38 -8.67
C ALA A 130 3.70 -6.75 -7.99
N ILE A 131 3.85 -7.84 -8.73
CA ILE A 131 3.73 -9.20 -8.20
C ILE A 131 4.81 -9.46 -7.16
N PHE A 132 6.06 -9.10 -7.45
CA PHE A 132 7.17 -9.30 -6.52
C PHE A 132 6.99 -8.44 -5.26
N THR A 133 6.50 -7.21 -5.40
CA THR A 133 6.25 -6.33 -4.27
C THR A 133 5.13 -6.91 -3.39
N LEU A 134 4.07 -7.43 -4.01
CA LEU A 134 2.99 -8.11 -3.29
C LEU A 134 3.52 -9.31 -2.50
N HIS A 135 4.33 -10.16 -3.13
CA HIS A 135 4.93 -11.30 -2.44
C HIS A 135 5.78 -10.87 -1.25
N ALA A 136 6.59 -9.82 -1.42
CA ALA A 136 7.41 -9.29 -0.33
C ALA A 136 6.54 -8.75 0.82
N ALA A 137 5.43 -8.09 0.49
CA ALA A 137 4.48 -7.60 1.49
C ALA A 137 3.86 -8.77 2.26
N LEU A 138 3.46 -9.85 1.57
CA LEU A 138 2.89 -11.03 2.22
C LEU A 138 3.91 -11.73 3.13
N GLU A 139 5.17 -11.78 2.72
CA GLU A 139 6.24 -12.32 3.58
C GLU A 139 6.43 -11.48 4.84
N GLU A 140 6.37 -10.16 4.71
CA GLU A 140 6.47 -9.27 5.86
C GLU A 140 5.27 -9.44 6.80
N ILE A 141 4.06 -9.56 6.26
CA ILE A 141 2.86 -9.86 7.03
C ILE A 141 3.04 -11.17 7.81
N ALA A 142 3.58 -12.20 7.16
CA ALA A 142 3.85 -13.49 7.82
C ALA A 142 4.82 -13.33 8.99
N ARG A 143 5.87 -12.53 8.81
CA ARG A 143 6.83 -12.24 9.89
C ARG A 143 6.19 -11.51 11.07
N ARG A 144 5.17 -10.70 10.80
CA ARG A 144 4.44 -9.92 11.83
C ARG A 144 3.30 -10.71 12.49
N GLY A 145 3.20 -12.01 12.23
CA GLY A 145 2.18 -12.86 12.85
C GLY A 145 1.25 -13.55 11.87
N GLY A 146 1.18 -13.10 10.64
CA GLY A 146 0.33 -13.71 9.62
C GLY A 146 -1.16 -13.63 9.93
N GLY A 147 -1.92 -14.56 9.36
CA GLY A 147 -3.36 -14.66 9.53
C GLY A 147 -4.08 -14.48 8.20
N VAL A 148 -5.36 -14.16 8.27
CA VAL A 148 -6.18 -13.92 7.08
C VAL A 148 -5.86 -12.56 6.50
N VAL A 149 -5.56 -12.52 5.21
CA VAL A 149 -5.29 -11.29 4.47
C VAL A 149 -6.41 -11.06 3.46
N GLU A 150 -7.01 -9.88 3.48
CA GLU A 150 -8.02 -9.53 2.47
C GLU A 150 -7.52 -8.42 1.56
N ALA A 151 -8.00 -8.44 0.33
CA ALA A 151 -7.76 -7.39 -0.66
C ALA A 151 -9.02 -7.21 -1.49
N PHE A 152 -9.13 -6.06 -2.16
CA PHE A 152 -10.32 -5.71 -2.94
C PHE A 152 -9.90 -5.35 -4.37
N PRO A 153 -9.46 -6.33 -5.16
CA PRO A 153 -9.08 -6.07 -6.54
C PRO A 153 -10.30 -5.64 -7.35
N LEU A 154 -10.10 -4.64 -8.21
CA LEU A 154 -11.12 -4.20 -9.13
C LEU A 154 -11.13 -5.10 -10.35
N ASP A 155 -12.30 -5.66 -10.67
CA ASP A 155 -12.47 -6.41 -11.90
C ASP A 155 -12.66 -5.41 -13.05
N ALA A 156 -11.62 -5.25 -13.84
CA ALA A 156 -11.60 -4.30 -14.95
C ALA A 156 -11.14 -4.99 -16.24
N PRO A 157 -12.01 -5.85 -16.83
CA PRO A 157 -11.59 -6.72 -17.94
C PRO A 157 -11.18 -5.96 -19.20
N ASN A 158 -11.53 -4.69 -19.31
CA ASN A 158 -11.25 -3.87 -20.50
C ASN A 158 -10.12 -2.85 -20.29
N VAL A 159 -9.32 -3.01 -19.27
CA VAL A 159 -8.20 -2.11 -18.95
C VAL A 159 -6.89 -2.77 -19.31
#